data_d8251788912d6d72ab5f93ceca13029d
#
_entry.id   d8251788912d6d72ab5f93ceca13029d
#
_cell.length_a   1.000
_cell.length_b   1.000
_cell.length_c   1.000
_cell.angle_alpha   90.00
_cell.angle_beta   90.00
_cell.angle_gamma   90.00
#
_symmetry.space_group_name_H-M   'P 1'
#
loop_
_entity.id
_entity.type
_entity.pdbx_description
1 polymer ?
#
loop_
_entity_poly.entity_id
_entity_poly.type
_entity_poly.pdbx_seq_one_letter_code
_entity_poly.pdbx_strand_id
1 'polypeptide(L)'
;MDPLSWLYARQGRFAPGLERIRALLARLGHPEEAYPVALVGGTNGKGTTARTLAAILEEAGFRVGLYTSPHLVDFRERIQVQGRPIPEEKLLALLAELRPHAERLEASFFEAATALALLHFAREGVEFAVLEVGLGGRLDATNATEPVLSVVTNVGHDHLEVLGPTLQAVAREEAGIFRGGVPALAAAPAPVPANPAATP
;
A
#
# COMPACT_ATOMS: atom_id res chain seq x y z
N MET A 1 11.75 12.86 -21.60
CA MET A 1 10.44 12.46 -21.04
C MET A 1 10.40 12.98 -19.62
N ASP A 2 9.38 13.74 -19.30
CA ASP A 2 9.10 14.24 -17.97
C ASP A 2 9.04 13.08 -16.97
N PRO A 3 9.58 13.23 -15.74
CA PRO A 3 9.65 12.15 -14.75
C PRO A 3 8.30 11.51 -14.40
N LEU A 4 7.23 12.31 -14.33
CA LEU A 4 5.90 11.80 -14.06
C LEU A 4 5.34 11.01 -15.25
N SER A 5 5.51 11.50 -16.46
CA SER A 5 5.15 10.77 -17.69
C SER A 5 5.89 9.44 -17.80
N TRP A 6 7.14 9.38 -17.35
CA TRP A 6 7.89 8.14 -17.28
C TRP A 6 7.25 7.14 -16.30
N LEU A 7 6.80 7.60 -15.13
CA LEU A 7 6.14 6.77 -14.14
C LEU A 7 4.81 6.22 -14.70
N TYR A 8 3.99 7.08 -15.29
CA TYR A 8 2.71 6.67 -15.90
C TYR A 8 2.86 5.68 -17.05
N ALA A 9 3.92 5.77 -17.85
CA ALA A 9 4.20 4.81 -18.91
C ALA A 9 4.41 3.36 -18.41
N ARG A 10 4.51 3.16 -17.09
CA ARG A 10 4.61 1.85 -16.42
C ARG A 10 3.26 1.30 -15.95
N GLN A 11 2.17 2.05 -16.12
CA GLN A 11 0.82 1.55 -15.86
C GLN A 11 0.51 0.35 -16.76
N GLY A 12 -0.33 -0.57 -16.25
CA GLY A 12 -0.68 -1.79 -16.97
C GLY A 12 0.37 -2.91 -16.92
N ARG A 13 1.56 -2.66 -16.41
CA ARG A 13 2.51 -3.72 -16.09
C ARG A 13 2.10 -4.36 -14.76
N PHE A 14 1.25 -5.37 -14.85
CA PHE A 14 0.94 -6.18 -13.68
C PHE A 14 2.03 -7.24 -13.51
N ALA A 15 2.69 -7.20 -12.39
CA ALA A 15 3.81 -8.08 -12.13
C ALA A 15 3.79 -8.48 -10.64
N PRO A 16 3.02 -9.54 -10.28
CA PRO A 16 2.93 -10.02 -8.92
C PRO A 16 4.27 -10.56 -8.44
N GLY A 17 4.57 -10.34 -7.15
CA GLY A 17 5.81 -10.77 -6.52
C GLY A 17 6.47 -9.64 -5.76
N LEU A 18 7.26 -9.98 -4.75
CA LEU A 18 7.94 -9.01 -3.88
C LEU A 18 9.42 -8.83 -4.22
N GLU A 19 9.97 -9.63 -5.12
CA GLU A 19 11.41 -9.67 -5.41
C GLU A 19 11.89 -8.35 -6.00
N ARG A 20 11.14 -7.77 -6.95
CA ARG A 20 11.52 -6.50 -7.61
C ARG A 20 11.45 -5.32 -6.68
N ILE A 21 10.34 -5.18 -5.93
CA ILE A 21 10.21 -4.08 -4.96
C ILE A 21 11.27 -4.19 -3.87
N ARG A 22 11.55 -5.38 -3.34
CA ARG A 22 12.62 -5.59 -2.36
C ARG A 22 14.00 -5.23 -2.92
N ALA A 23 14.30 -5.65 -4.16
CA ALA A 23 15.54 -5.28 -4.82
C ALA A 23 15.64 -3.76 -5.07
N LEU A 24 14.51 -3.09 -5.35
CA LEU A 24 14.45 -1.64 -5.51
C LEU A 24 14.72 -0.92 -4.18
N LEU A 25 14.05 -1.34 -3.10
CA LEU A 25 14.24 -0.79 -1.76
C LEU A 25 15.69 -0.97 -1.27
N ALA A 26 16.29 -2.14 -1.51
CA ALA A 26 17.70 -2.38 -1.20
C ALA A 26 18.65 -1.41 -1.92
N ARG A 27 18.36 -1.04 -3.18
CA ARG A 27 19.15 -0.04 -3.92
C ARG A 27 18.96 1.38 -3.41
N LEU A 28 17.86 1.64 -2.71
CA LEU A 28 17.54 2.93 -2.09
C LEU A 28 17.98 3.00 -0.62
N GLY A 29 18.67 1.97 -0.11
CA GLY A 29 19.19 1.92 1.26
C GLY A 29 18.15 1.54 2.32
N HIS A 30 17.16 0.71 1.95
CA HIS A 30 16.11 0.19 2.85
C HIS A 30 15.32 1.29 3.58
N PRO A 31 14.72 2.25 2.85
CA PRO A 31 13.96 3.33 3.49
C PRO A 31 12.75 2.82 4.29
N GLU A 32 12.23 1.63 3.96
CA GLU A 32 11.12 0.98 4.66
C GLU A 32 11.42 0.57 6.11
N GLU A 33 12.69 0.47 6.47
CA GLU A 33 13.14 0.09 7.82
C GLU A 33 13.28 1.29 8.76
N ALA A 34 13.13 2.52 8.26
CA ALA A 34 13.38 3.74 9.02
C ALA A 34 12.27 4.07 10.06
N TYR A 35 11.11 3.46 9.97
CA TYR A 35 9.93 3.77 10.79
C TYR A 35 8.98 2.57 10.85
N PRO A 36 8.15 2.45 11.91
CA PRO A 36 7.10 1.44 11.99
C PRO A 36 5.99 1.70 10.95
N VAL A 37 5.42 0.61 10.45
CA VAL A 37 4.42 0.62 9.37
C VAL A 37 3.14 -0.06 9.83
N ALA A 38 1.98 0.55 9.53
CA ALA A 38 0.69 -0.13 9.53
C ALA A 38 0.23 -0.40 8.10
N LEU A 39 -0.16 -1.63 7.80
CA LEU A 39 -0.76 -2.01 6.51
C LEU A 39 -2.28 -2.06 6.62
N VAL A 40 -2.97 -1.48 5.64
CA VAL A 40 -4.44 -1.49 5.56
C VAL A 40 -4.86 -2.09 4.22
N GLY A 41 -5.31 -3.35 4.27
CA GLY A 41 -5.86 -4.12 3.15
C GLY A 41 -7.38 -4.27 3.22
N GLY A 42 -7.94 -5.05 2.30
CA GLY A 42 -9.36 -5.34 2.21
C GLY A 42 -10.00 -4.87 0.90
N THR A 43 -11.21 -5.31 0.63
CA THR A 43 -11.91 -4.97 -0.62
C THR A 43 -12.37 -3.51 -0.64
N ASN A 44 -13.12 -3.06 0.38
CA ASN A 44 -13.66 -1.71 0.47
C ASN A 44 -13.23 -1.00 1.76
N GLY A 45 -13.18 0.33 1.72
CA GLY A 45 -12.92 1.16 2.89
C GLY A 45 -11.45 1.26 3.31
N LYS A 46 -10.51 0.67 2.57
CA LYS A 46 -9.06 0.77 2.83
C LYS A 46 -8.59 2.21 3.02
N GLY A 47 -8.83 3.06 2.01
CA GLY A 47 -8.39 4.45 2.02
C GLY A 47 -9.01 5.27 3.17
N THR A 48 -10.29 5.05 3.50
CA THR A 48 -10.96 5.69 4.64
C THR A 48 -10.30 5.26 5.95
N THR A 49 -10.09 3.95 6.13
CA THR A 49 -9.44 3.40 7.33
C THR A 49 -7.99 3.89 7.47
N ALA A 50 -7.23 3.89 6.37
CA ALA A 50 -5.85 4.38 6.38
C ALA A 50 -5.77 5.87 6.76
N ARG A 51 -6.63 6.72 6.18
CA ARG A 51 -6.70 8.16 6.50
C ARG A 51 -7.13 8.40 7.96
N THR A 52 -8.10 7.63 8.45
CA THR A 52 -8.56 7.75 9.84
C THR A 52 -7.45 7.35 10.81
N LEU A 53 -6.74 6.24 10.54
CA LEU A 53 -5.62 5.80 11.37
C LEU A 53 -4.48 6.82 11.36
N ALA A 54 -4.14 7.37 10.18
CA ALA A 54 -3.14 8.43 10.07
C ALA A 54 -3.53 9.66 10.90
N ALA A 55 -4.78 10.14 10.81
CA ALA A 55 -5.26 11.27 11.58
C ALA A 55 -5.20 11.03 13.10
N ILE A 56 -5.54 9.82 13.57
CA ILE A 56 -5.44 9.44 14.99
C ILE A 56 -3.98 9.53 15.46
N LEU A 57 -3.04 9.03 14.66
CA LEU A 57 -1.60 9.07 14.98
C LEU A 57 -1.06 10.51 14.97
N GLU A 58 -1.51 11.34 14.02
CA GLU A 58 -1.16 12.77 13.95
C GLU A 58 -1.65 13.52 15.19
N GLU A 59 -2.91 13.30 15.60
CA GLU A 59 -3.46 13.87 16.84
C GLU A 59 -2.74 13.37 18.11
N ALA A 60 -2.19 12.16 18.06
CA ALA A 60 -1.34 11.63 19.13
C ALA A 60 0.10 12.23 19.14
N GLY A 61 0.41 13.11 18.18
CA GLY A 61 1.67 13.85 18.13
C GLY A 61 2.76 13.21 17.28
N PHE A 62 2.49 12.11 16.57
CA PHE A 62 3.46 11.49 15.67
C PHE A 62 3.57 12.24 14.35
N ARG A 63 4.77 12.24 13.76
CA ARG A 63 4.98 12.65 12.38
C ARG A 63 4.62 11.49 11.45
N VAL A 64 3.46 11.58 10.78
CA VAL A 64 2.86 10.46 10.06
C VAL A 64 3.03 10.60 8.55
N GLY A 65 3.45 9.50 7.90
CA GLY A 65 3.38 9.30 6.47
C GLY A 65 2.13 8.49 6.09
N LEU A 66 1.41 8.93 5.07
CA LEU A 66 0.23 8.24 4.54
C LEU A 66 0.42 7.95 3.06
N TYR A 67 0.32 6.68 2.67
CA TYR A 67 0.28 6.24 1.29
C TYR A 67 -1.08 5.66 0.94
N THR A 68 -1.75 6.21 -0.08
CA THR A 68 -3.09 5.77 -0.53
C THR A 68 -3.16 5.62 -2.04
N SER A 69 -4.14 4.84 -2.52
CA SER A 69 -4.41 4.64 -3.95
C SER A 69 -5.89 4.33 -4.23
N PRO A 70 -6.41 4.69 -5.42
CA PRO A 70 -5.81 5.60 -6.39
C PRO A 70 -5.87 7.07 -5.96
N HIS A 71 -5.22 7.99 -6.70
CA HIS A 71 -5.48 9.42 -6.59
C HIS A 71 -6.71 9.82 -7.43
N LEU A 72 -7.30 10.95 -7.12
CA LEU A 72 -8.45 11.48 -7.85
C LEU A 72 -8.04 12.45 -8.96
N VAL A 73 -7.17 13.38 -8.67
CA VAL A 73 -6.75 14.46 -9.58
C VAL A 73 -5.24 14.48 -9.76
N ASP A 74 -4.47 14.46 -8.68
CA ASP A 74 -3.04 14.67 -8.67
C ASP A 74 -2.31 13.46 -8.05
N PHE A 75 -1.27 12.95 -8.72
CA PHE A 75 -0.46 11.85 -8.21
C PHE A 75 0.03 12.08 -6.77
N ARG A 76 0.33 13.33 -6.42
CA ARG A 76 0.84 13.72 -5.09
C ARG A 76 -0.11 13.40 -3.95
N GLU A 77 -1.41 13.25 -4.24
CA GLU A 77 -2.42 12.81 -3.25
C GLU A 77 -2.11 11.44 -2.64
N ARG A 78 -1.36 10.60 -3.38
CA ARG A 78 -0.97 9.27 -2.92
C ARG A 78 0.03 9.29 -1.77
N ILE A 79 0.83 10.34 -1.66
CA ILE A 79 1.99 10.41 -0.77
C ILE A 79 1.87 11.67 0.08
N GLN A 80 1.53 11.51 1.33
CA GLN A 80 1.28 12.63 2.24
C GLN A 80 2.12 12.50 3.51
N VAL A 81 2.57 13.63 4.05
CA VAL A 81 3.18 13.73 5.38
C VAL A 81 2.44 14.81 6.15
N GLN A 82 1.93 14.48 7.33
CA GLN A 82 1.09 15.38 8.15
C GLN A 82 -0.07 15.96 7.34
N GLY A 83 -0.81 15.10 6.64
CA GLY A 83 -1.96 15.47 5.82
C GLY A 83 -1.64 16.32 4.59
N ARG A 84 -0.38 16.59 4.28
CA ARG A 84 0.05 17.42 3.15
C ARG A 84 0.65 16.56 2.05
N PRO A 85 0.18 16.68 0.79
CA PRO A 85 0.78 16.00 -0.34
C PRO A 85 2.25 16.35 -0.52
N ILE A 86 3.04 15.39 -1.02
CA ILE A 86 4.44 15.60 -1.36
C ILE A 86 4.61 16.84 -2.26
N PRO A 87 5.52 17.78 -1.95
CA PRO A 87 5.83 18.90 -2.83
C PRO A 87 6.32 18.43 -4.19
N GLU A 88 5.92 19.11 -5.26
CA GLU A 88 6.26 18.73 -6.64
C GLU A 88 7.78 18.64 -6.86
N GLU A 89 8.54 19.61 -6.36
CA GLU A 89 10.01 19.61 -6.46
C GLU A 89 10.64 18.37 -5.82
N LYS A 90 10.12 17.93 -4.64
CA LYS A 90 10.58 16.72 -3.94
C LYS A 90 10.19 15.47 -4.72
N LEU A 91 8.96 15.42 -5.24
CA LEU A 91 8.50 14.33 -6.09
C LEU A 91 9.41 14.15 -7.30
N LEU A 92 9.70 15.23 -8.03
CA LEU A 92 10.53 15.18 -9.23
C LEU A 92 11.99 14.77 -8.90
N ALA A 93 12.54 15.28 -7.82
CA ALA A 93 13.89 14.92 -7.36
C ALA A 93 13.99 13.43 -7.01
N LEU A 94 13.01 12.91 -6.25
CA LEU A 94 12.97 11.51 -5.85
C LEU A 94 12.72 10.58 -7.06
N LEU A 95 11.88 10.99 -8.00
CA LEU A 95 11.68 10.24 -9.24
C LEU A 95 12.96 10.17 -10.08
N ALA A 96 13.73 11.26 -10.16
CA ALA A 96 15.00 11.25 -10.87
C ALA A 96 16.03 10.29 -10.25
N GLU A 97 16.07 10.22 -8.92
CA GLU A 97 16.92 9.27 -8.18
C GLU A 97 16.47 7.81 -8.35
N LEU A 98 15.17 7.55 -8.19
CA LEU A 98 14.60 6.21 -8.26
C LEU A 98 14.65 5.63 -9.67
N ARG A 99 14.45 6.45 -10.70
CA ARG A 99 14.27 6.04 -12.09
C ARG A 99 15.34 5.06 -12.61
N PRO A 100 16.65 5.30 -12.49
CA PRO A 100 17.67 4.39 -13.04
C PRO A 100 17.63 3.00 -12.39
N HIS A 101 17.23 2.92 -11.11
CA HIS A 101 17.08 1.66 -10.40
C HIS A 101 15.83 0.92 -10.83
N ALA A 102 14.71 1.64 -10.94
CA ALA A 102 13.42 1.09 -11.34
C ALA A 102 13.42 0.62 -12.82
N GLU A 103 14.12 1.32 -13.71
CA GLU A 103 14.30 0.90 -15.11
C GLU A 103 15.07 -0.41 -15.20
N ARG A 104 16.19 -0.50 -14.48
CA ARG A 104 17.04 -1.71 -14.48
C ARG A 104 16.33 -2.95 -13.93
N LEU A 105 15.41 -2.76 -12.98
CA LEU A 105 14.63 -3.83 -12.37
C LEU A 105 13.30 -4.06 -13.08
N GLU A 106 12.96 -3.29 -14.11
CA GLU A 106 11.68 -3.31 -14.79
C GLU A 106 10.49 -3.14 -13.83
N ALA A 107 10.67 -2.35 -12.78
CA ALA A 107 9.64 -2.12 -11.77
C ALA A 107 8.35 -1.58 -12.40
N SER A 108 7.21 -2.09 -11.94
CA SER A 108 5.89 -1.61 -12.34
C SER A 108 5.61 -0.19 -11.82
N PHE A 109 4.53 0.42 -12.28
CA PHE A 109 4.04 1.70 -11.76
C PHE A 109 3.85 1.66 -10.24
N PHE A 110 3.18 0.61 -9.73
CA PHE A 110 2.84 0.53 -8.32
C PHE A 110 4.07 0.27 -7.44
N GLU A 111 4.98 -0.58 -7.88
CA GLU A 111 6.27 -0.80 -7.19
C GLU A 111 7.11 0.49 -7.12
N ALA A 112 7.19 1.23 -8.23
CA ALA A 112 7.93 2.50 -8.26
C ALA A 112 7.25 3.57 -7.37
N ALA A 113 5.92 3.68 -7.40
CA ALA A 113 5.15 4.60 -6.57
C ALA A 113 5.27 4.27 -5.08
N THR A 114 5.24 2.98 -4.71
CA THR A 114 5.42 2.52 -3.34
C THR A 114 6.84 2.83 -2.84
N ALA A 115 7.88 2.50 -3.62
CA ALA A 115 9.26 2.81 -3.24
C ALA A 115 9.50 4.31 -3.09
N LEU A 116 8.89 5.12 -3.97
CA LEU A 116 8.93 6.58 -3.89
C LEU A 116 8.33 7.11 -2.58
N ALA A 117 7.16 6.58 -2.18
CA ALA A 117 6.50 6.95 -0.93
C ALA A 117 7.37 6.61 0.28
N LEU A 118 7.89 5.38 0.33
CA LEU A 118 8.74 4.92 1.43
C LEU A 118 10.02 5.74 1.54
N LEU A 119 10.66 6.08 0.41
CA LEU A 119 11.84 6.92 0.37
C LEU A 119 11.53 8.35 0.83
N HIS A 120 10.39 8.92 0.41
CA HIS A 120 9.95 10.23 0.88
C HIS A 120 9.75 10.26 2.38
N PHE A 121 9.05 9.28 2.94
CA PHE A 121 8.79 9.19 4.38
C PHE A 121 10.07 9.10 5.19
N ALA A 122 11.05 8.29 4.77
CA ALA A 122 12.34 8.21 5.43
C ALA A 122 13.07 9.56 5.45
N ARG A 123 13.05 10.29 4.34
CA ARG A 123 13.70 11.60 4.21
C ARG A 123 13.02 12.72 4.98
N GLU A 124 11.70 12.60 5.15
CA GLU A 124 10.93 13.55 5.97
C GLU A 124 10.99 13.25 7.46
N GLY A 125 11.70 12.21 7.89
CA GLY A 125 11.78 11.81 9.29
C GLY A 125 10.41 11.41 9.86
N VAL A 126 9.64 10.67 9.08
CA VAL A 126 8.35 10.10 9.51
C VAL A 126 8.60 9.15 10.68
N GLU A 127 7.77 9.26 11.72
CA GLU A 127 7.84 8.41 12.92
C GLU A 127 6.89 7.23 12.86
N PHE A 128 5.87 7.29 11.97
CA PHE A 128 4.93 6.20 11.72
C PHE A 128 4.36 6.31 10.30
N ALA A 129 4.31 5.23 9.54
CA ALA A 129 3.69 5.21 8.23
C ALA A 129 2.43 4.35 8.20
N VAL A 130 1.39 4.82 7.52
CA VAL A 130 0.18 4.07 7.21
C VAL A 130 0.11 3.85 5.70
N LEU A 131 0.11 2.59 5.27
CA LEU A 131 0.12 2.22 3.86
C LEU A 131 -1.17 1.51 3.48
N GLU A 132 -1.89 2.05 2.52
CA GLU A 132 -3.00 1.38 1.88
C GLU A 132 -2.47 0.37 0.86
N VAL A 133 -2.90 -0.88 0.98
CA VAL A 133 -2.63 -1.95 0.02
C VAL A 133 -3.33 -1.65 -1.30
N GLY A 134 -2.65 -1.81 -2.41
CA GLY A 134 -3.21 -1.52 -3.73
C GLY A 134 -4.17 -2.60 -4.20
N LEU A 135 -3.73 -3.86 -4.18
CA LEU A 135 -4.52 -4.99 -4.68
C LEU A 135 -4.17 -6.29 -3.95
N GLY A 136 -5.19 -6.94 -3.39
CA GLY A 136 -5.01 -8.14 -2.57
C GLY A 136 -4.19 -7.80 -1.33
N GLY A 137 -3.07 -8.45 -1.12
CA GLY A 137 -2.19 -8.18 0.03
C GLY A 137 -0.88 -8.93 -0.08
N ARG A 138 -0.95 -10.24 -0.24
CA ARG A 138 0.22 -11.15 -0.18
C ARG A 138 1.36 -10.75 -1.11
N LEU A 139 1.07 -10.33 -2.33
CA LEU A 139 2.04 -9.97 -3.37
C LEU A 139 2.01 -8.47 -3.73
N ASP A 140 1.30 -7.66 -2.94
CA ASP A 140 1.26 -6.22 -3.12
C ASP A 140 2.60 -5.59 -2.72
N ALA A 141 3.03 -4.55 -3.45
CA ALA A 141 4.32 -3.89 -3.20
C ALA A 141 4.44 -3.32 -1.78
N THR A 142 3.34 -2.87 -1.15
CA THR A 142 3.34 -2.38 0.23
C THR A 142 3.71 -3.48 1.23
N ASN A 143 3.44 -4.75 0.88
CA ASN A 143 3.76 -5.91 1.71
C ASN A 143 5.26 -6.31 1.66
N ALA A 144 6.08 -5.54 0.97
CA ALA A 144 7.55 -5.64 1.11
C ALA A 144 8.05 -5.06 2.43
N THR A 145 7.22 -4.35 3.19
CA THR A 145 7.52 -3.82 4.52
C THR A 145 7.24 -4.86 5.61
N GLU A 146 7.82 -4.64 6.81
CA GLU A 146 7.50 -5.42 8.01
C GLU A 146 6.56 -4.62 8.92
N PRO A 147 5.24 -4.90 8.88
CA PRO A 147 4.28 -4.11 9.62
C PRO A 147 4.31 -4.38 11.13
N VAL A 148 4.00 -3.35 11.92
CA VAL A 148 3.72 -3.47 13.37
C VAL A 148 2.21 -3.62 13.64
N LEU A 149 1.38 -3.37 12.63
CA LEU A 149 -0.08 -3.56 12.63
C LEU A 149 -0.55 -3.89 11.22
N SER A 150 -1.43 -4.86 11.08
CA SER A 150 -2.12 -5.15 9.83
C SER A 150 -3.64 -5.12 10.02
N VAL A 151 -4.34 -4.44 9.11
CA VAL A 151 -5.80 -4.31 9.13
C VAL A 151 -6.37 -4.79 7.81
N VAL A 152 -7.35 -5.70 7.84
CA VAL A 152 -8.19 -6.06 6.68
C VAL A 152 -9.60 -5.54 6.95
N THR A 153 -10.03 -4.54 6.19
CA THR A 153 -11.30 -3.82 6.42
C THR A 153 -12.52 -4.68 6.18
N ASN A 154 -12.50 -5.43 5.10
CA ASN A 154 -13.52 -6.45 4.75
C ASN A 154 -13.00 -7.32 3.61
N VAL A 155 -13.71 -8.41 3.32
CA VAL A 155 -13.45 -9.28 2.18
C VAL A 155 -14.72 -9.39 1.36
N GLY A 156 -14.66 -9.01 0.10
CA GLY A 156 -15.76 -9.03 -0.87
C GLY A 156 -15.32 -9.59 -2.23
N HIS A 157 -16.27 -9.74 -3.13
CA HIS A 157 -15.99 -10.15 -4.50
C HIS A 157 -15.49 -8.94 -5.30
N ASP A 158 -14.17 -8.84 -5.47
CA ASP A 158 -13.53 -7.80 -6.27
C ASP A 158 -12.27 -8.39 -6.93
N HIS A 159 -11.93 -7.91 -8.13
CA HIS A 159 -10.75 -8.35 -8.88
C HIS A 159 -10.59 -9.88 -8.96
N LEU A 160 -11.69 -10.61 -9.17
CA LEU A 160 -11.69 -12.08 -9.15
C LEU A 160 -10.77 -12.69 -10.22
N GLU A 161 -10.55 -11.99 -11.31
CA GLU A 161 -9.61 -12.37 -12.38
C GLU A 161 -8.16 -12.40 -11.93
N VAL A 162 -7.82 -11.66 -10.84
CA VAL A 162 -6.47 -11.56 -10.28
C VAL A 162 -6.35 -12.31 -8.96
N LEU A 163 -7.32 -12.12 -8.06
CA LEU A 163 -7.27 -12.63 -6.69
C LEU A 163 -7.85 -14.05 -6.57
N GLY A 164 -8.52 -14.52 -7.62
CA GLY A 164 -9.13 -15.84 -7.68
C GLY A 164 -10.66 -15.83 -7.59
N PRO A 165 -11.32 -16.89 -8.07
CA PRO A 165 -12.75 -16.90 -8.37
C PRO A 165 -13.65 -17.05 -7.12
N THR A 166 -13.10 -17.21 -5.94
CA THR A 166 -13.86 -17.45 -4.70
C THR A 166 -13.53 -16.46 -3.61
N LEU A 167 -14.49 -16.18 -2.74
CA LEU A 167 -14.28 -15.34 -1.57
C LEU A 167 -13.13 -15.82 -0.68
N GLN A 168 -12.94 -17.15 -0.58
CA GLN A 168 -11.84 -17.75 0.15
C GLN A 168 -10.48 -17.45 -0.50
N ALA A 169 -10.41 -17.40 -1.83
CA ALA A 169 -9.19 -17.03 -2.53
C ALA A 169 -8.85 -15.56 -2.27
N VAL A 170 -9.84 -14.65 -2.39
CA VAL A 170 -9.68 -13.24 -2.06
C VAL A 170 -9.22 -13.06 -0.60
N ALA A 171 -9.89 -13.75 0.33
CA ALA A 171 -9.53 -13.69 1.75
C ALA A 171 -8.07 -14.12 2.02
N ARG A 172 -7.56 -15.13 1.32
CA ARG A 172 -6.16 -15.58 1.45
C ARG A 172 -5.18 -14.55 0.93
N GLU A 173 -5.49 -13.90 -0.18
CA GLU A 173 -4.64 -12.83 -0.73
C GLU A 173 -4.63 -11.60 0.20
N GLU A 174 -5.80 -11.17 0.71
CA GLU A 174 -5.90 -10.07 1.66
C GLU A 174 -5.18 -10.39 2.98
N ALA A 175 -5.38 -11.59 3.53
CA ALA A 175 -4.74 -12.03 4.76
C ALA A 175 -3.21 -12.21 4.64
N GLY A 176 -2.67 -12.17 3.42
CA GLY A 176 -1.24 -12.26 3.17
C GLY A 176 -0.40 -11.11 3.75
N ILE A 177 -1.04 -10.05 4.26
CA ILE A 177 -0.39 -8.96 4.99
C ILE A 177 -0.18 -9.26 6.49
N PHE A 178 -0.81 -10.30 7.02
CA PHE A 178 -0.65 -10.67 8.43
C PHE A 178 0.70 -11.32 8.70
N ARG A 179 1.26 -11.06 9.88
CA ARG A 179 2.51 -11.63 10.35
C ARG A 179 2.32 -12.31 11.70
N GLY A 180 3.01 -13.42 11.91
CA GLY A 180 3.03 -14.08 13.22
C GLY A 180 3.58 -13.14 14.30
N GLY A 181 2.86 -13.02 15.42
CA GLY A 181 3.30 -12.17 16.53
C GLY A 181 3.02 -10.66 16.37
N VAL A 182 2.43 -10.24 15.24
CA VAL A 182 2.04 -8.85 14.99
C VAL A 182 0.53 -8.69 15.18
N PRO A 183 0.05 -7.63 15.85
CA PRO A 183 -1.36 -7.32 15.94
C PRO A 183 -2.04 -7.28 14.57
N ALA A 184 -3.17 -7.98 14.45
CA ALA A 184 -3.95 -8.07 13.23
C ALA A 184 -5.43 -7.83 13.53
N LEU A 185 -6.06 -6.96 12.74
CA LEU A 185 -7.49 -6.68 12.81
C LEU A 185 -8.14 -7.09 11.49
N ALA A 186 -9.25 -7.82 11.57
CA ALA A 186 -10.07 -8.12 10.41
C ALA A 186 -11.55 -7.86 10.78
N ALA A 187 -12.26 -7.10 9.94
CA ALA A 187 -13.70 -7.01 10.06
C ALA A 187 -14.33 -8.32 9.55
N ALA A 188 -14.90 -9.11 10.45
CA ALA A 188 -15.70 -10.24 10.05
C ALA A 188 -16.95 -9.74 9.31
N PRO A 189 -17.35 -10.35 8.18
CA PRO A 189 -18.68 -10.11 7.64
C PRO A 189 -19.70 -10.46 8.73
N ALA A 190 -20.73 -9.63 8.90
CA ALA A 190 -21.84 -9.98 9.77
C ALA A 190 -22.34 -11.38 9.36
N PRO A 191 -22.62 -12.30 10.31
CA PRO A 191 -23.13 -13.61 9.96
C PRO A 191 -24.39 -13.41 9.11
N VAL A 192 -24.35 -13.87 7.86
CA VAL A 192 -25.54 -13.88 7.01
C VAL A 192 -26.53 -14.81 7.74
N PRO A 193 -27.71 -14.32 8.16
CA PRO A 193 -28.69 -15.19 8.81
C PRO A 193 -28.97 -16.35 7.85
N ALA A 194 -28.88 -17.56 8.35
CA ALA A 194 -29.19 -18.75 7.56
C ALA A 194 -30.58 -18.54 6.93
N ASN A 195 -30.65 -18.61 5.60
CA ASN A 195 -31.93 -18.47 4.91
C ASN A 195 -32.85 -19.62 5.36
N PRO A 196 -33.93 -19.36 6.10
CA PRO A 196 -34.79 -20.42 6.61
C PRO A 196 -35.55 -21.17 5.50
N ALA A 197 -35.41 -20.75 4.24
CA ALA A 197 -36.01 -21.38 3.05
C ALA A 197 -35.11 -22.41 2.35
N ALA A 198 -33.93 -22.73 2.88
CA ALA A 198 -33.02 -23.73 2.31
C ALA A 198 -33.04 -25.04 3.13
N THR A 199 -34.24 -25.54 3.45
CA THR A 199 -34.40 -26.91 3.93
C THR A 199 -34.98 -27.74 2.75
N PRO A 200 -34.38 -28.89 2.41
CA PRO A 200 -34.80 -29.73 1.29
C PRO A 200 -36.18 -30.34 1.46
#